data_869c0d20186856bf8b3a46e96b9d877d
#
_entry.id   869c0d20186856bf8b3a46e96b9d877d
#
_cell.length_a   1.000
_cell.length_b   1.000
_cell.length_c   1.000
_cell.angle_alpha   90.00
_cell.angle_beta   90.00
_cell.angle_gamma   90.00
#
_symmetry.space_group_name_H-M   'P 1'
#
loop_
_entity.id
_entity.type
_entity.pdbx_description
1 polymer ?
#
loop_
_entity_poly.entity_id
_entity_poly.type
_entity_poly.pdbx_seq_one_letter_code
_entity_poly.pdbx_strand_id
1 'polypeptide(L)'
;VVNDDIRFRGVVSESVRAPSIDDLFSGQAQTYTSIADPCSGVGNPAAEANMNPVVVANCLSDPRIAATAATGRFDVDQNITIPGFSYSQPQTQTISGFIGGNPNLEEESADTTTIGLVWTPSYIEGLAVTLDYYQIEIEDVISNVSASRLIRECYQATDYPVSQCNAHERFDTGHLRYWYSYGINQSYYETAGYDLAVGYTFEDLGPIPGELDIRGIVTVRDKHINQTTDTSTPFDYVGEVGFNDEIGRINFLYTTDDWLVSLQANYYSEALDDVSQSPNAWEHQDVEAMTYFDLQVRYDLTDNMDVYFGIDNLTNKQPPYCPT
;
A
#
# COMPACT_ATOMS: atom_id res chain seq x y z
N VAL A 1 16.58 -13.16 29.90
CA VAL A 1 18.01 -13.51 29.78
C VAL A 1 18.13 -14.99 30.11
N VAL A 2 18.76 -15.77 29.20
CA VAL A 2 19.00 -17.21 29.44
C VAL A 2 20.38 -17.41 30.09
N ASN A 3 21.34 -16.66 29.63
CA ASN A 3 22.68 -16.52 30.18
C ASN A 3 23.24 -15.14 29.79
N ASP A 4 24.53 -14.87 30.07
CA ASP A 4 25.13 -13.58 29.76
C ASP A 4 25.23 -13.32 28.24
N ASP A 5 25.25 -14.37 27.43
CA ASP A 5 25.39 -14.28 25.97
C ASP A 5 24.06 -14.26 25.23
N ILE A 6 22.95 -14.79 25.80
CA ILE A 6 21.69 -14.99 25.11
C ILE A 6 20.53 -14.35 25.85
N ARG A 7 19.76 -13.53 25.12
CA ARG A 7 18.54 -12.89 25.61
C ARG A 7 17.39 -13.17 24.63
N PHE A 8 16.28 -13.68 25.16
CA PHE A 8 15.01 -13.70 24.44
C PHE A 8 14.16 -12.50 24.84
N ARG A 9 13.42 -11.99 23.88
CA ARG A 9 12.41 -10.94 24.07
C ARG A 9 11.13 -11.34 23.36
N GLY A 10 9.99 -10.95 23.93
CA GLY A 10 8.68 -11.13 23.32
C GLY A 10 7.76 -10.02 23.80
N VAL A 11 6.99 -9.48 22.88
CA VAL A 11 5.98 -8.45 23.16
C VAL A 11 4.73 -8.84 22.42
N VAL A 12 3.59 -8.76 23.11
CA VAL A 12 2.26 -8.75 22.53
C VAL A 12 1.61 -7.48 22.99
N SER A 13 1.12 -6.68 22.07
CA SER A 13 0.48 -5.39 22.38
C SER A 13 -0.71 -5.17 21.49
N GLU A 14 -1.74 -4.59 22.06
CA GLU A 14 -2.90 -4.04 21.38
C GLU A 14 -2.80 -2.52 21.42
N SER A 15 -3.07 -1.88 20.31
CA SER A 15 -3.08 -0.42 20.19
C SER A 15 -4.29 0.04 19.38
N VAL A 16 -4.73 1.26 19.63
CA VAL A 16 -5.88 1.85 18.94
C VAL A 16 -5.49 3.20 18.36
N ARG A 17 -6.03 3.52 17.20
CA ARG A 17 -5.92 4.84 16.57
C ARG A 17 -7.31 5.45 16.41
N ALA A 18 -7.59 6.53 17.11
CA ALA A 18 -8.82 7.28 16.90
C ALA A 18 -8.78 7.99 15.53
N PRO A 19 -9.94 8.13 14.84
CA PRO A 19 -10.04 8.97 13.65
C PRO A 19 -9.51 10.38 13.91
N SER A 20 -8.85 10.96 12.92
CA SER A 20 -8.44 12.36 13.01
C SER A 20 -9.63 13.31 12.90
N ILE A 21 -9.43 14.57 13.28
CA ILE A 21 -10.47 15.62 13.13
C ILE A 21 -10.87 15.76 11.65
N ASP A 22 -9.92 15.62 10.74
CA ASP A 22 -10.18 15.70 9.30
C ASP A 22 -10.96 14.49 8.81
N ASP A 23 -10.68 13.29 9.31
CA ASP A 23 -11.44 12.08 8.97
C ASP A 23 -12.92 12.23 9.39
N LEU A 24 -13.17 12.85 10.55
CA LEU A 24 -14.51 13.00 11.10
C LEU A 24 -15.27 14.21 10.53
N PHE A 25 -14.61 15.36 10.39
CA PHE A 25 -15.28 16.66 10.26
C PHE A 25 -14.79 17.51 9.09
N SER A 26 -13.98 16.98 8.15
CA SER A 26 -13.66 17.73 6.93
C SER A 26 -14.94 18.16 6.23
N GLY A 27 -15.00 19.42 5.82
CA GLY A 27 -16.11 19.95 5.05
C GLY A 27 -16.25 19.22 3.71
N GLN A 28 -17.48 19.06 3.23
CA GLN A 28 -17.70 18.49 1.91
C GLN A 28 -17.10 19.35 0.82
N ALA A 29 -16.21 18.77 0.02
CA ALA A 29 -15.64 19.37 -1.18
C ALA A 29 -16.24 18.73 -2.43
N GLN A 30 -16.71 19.56 -3.36
CA GLN A 30 -17.20 19.07 -4.65
C GLN A 30 -16.03 18.67 -5.54
N THR A 31 -16.16 17.53 -6.19
CA THR A 31 -15.18 17.03 -7.17
C THR A 31 -15.90 16.34 -8.32
N TYR A 32 -15.15 15.98 -9.36
CA TYR A 32 -15.68 15.36 -10.56
C TYR A 32 -14.82 14.18 -10.94
N THR A 33 -15.46 13.05 -11.25
CA THR A 33 -14.74 11.86 -11.75
C THR A 33 -15.58 11.08 -12.74
N SER A 34 -14.92 10.27 -13.53
CA SER A 34 -15.58 9.26 -14.36
C SER A 34 -15.97 8.06 -13.49
N ILE A 35 -17.21 7.61 -13.61
CA ILE A 35 -17.72 6.43 -12.90
C ILE A 35 -18.32 5.47 -13.92
N ALA A 36 -17.86 4.22 -13.89
CA ALA A 36 -18.51 3.13 -14.61
C ALA A 36 -19.74 2.69 -13.81
N ASP A 37 -20.93 3.06 -14.26
CA ASP A 37 -22.18 2.61 -13.65
C ASP A 37 -22.41 1.12 -13.92
N PRO A 38 -22.49 0.26 -12.88
CA PRO A 38 -22.72 -1.17 -13.06
C PRO A 38 -24.04 -1.50 -13.74
N CYS A 39 -25.00 -0.57 -13.74
CA CYS A 39 -26.30 -0.75 -14.41
C CYS A 39 -26.28 -0.40 -15.91
N SER A 40 -25.17 0.15 -16.41
CA SER A 40 -25.06 0.46 -17.85
C SER A 40 -25.08 -0.82 -18.68
N GLY A 41 -26.03 -0.90 -19.62
CA GLY A 41 -26.26 -2.07 -20.46
C GLY A 41 -27.48 -2.90 -20.08
N VAL A 42 -28.06 -2.70 -18.89
CA VAL A 42 -29.27 -3.41 -18.45
C VAL A 42 -30.43 -3.07 -19.38
N GLY A 43 -31.23 -4.10 -19.79
CA GLY A 43 -32.27 -3.99 -20.80
C GLY A 43 -31.76 -4.08 -22.24
N ASN A 44 -30.46 -4.23 -22.46
CA ASN A 44 -29.88 -4.56 -23.77
C ASN A 44 -29.46 -6.04 -23.78
N PRO A 45 -30.10 -6.92 -24.53
CA PRO A 45 -29.84 -8.36 -24.49
C PRO A 45 -28.36 -8.72 -24.81
N ALA A 46 -27.70 -7.96 -25.67
CA ALA A 46 -26.32 -8.22 -26.05
C ALA A 46 -25.32 -7.82 -24.91
N ALA A 47 -25.63 -6.78 -24.15
CA ALA A 47 -24.83 -6.36 -23.00
C ALA A 47 -25.09 -7.24 -21.78
N GLU A 48 -26.38 -7.52 -21.49
CA GLU A 48 -26.79 -8.36 -20.35
C GLU A 48 -26.24 -9.78 -20.40
N ALA A 49 -25.99 -10.33 -21.58
CA ALA A 49 -25.42 -11.67 -21.74
C ALA A 49 -24.06 -11.84 -21.03
N ASN A 50 -23.35 -10.74 -20.79
CA ASN A 50 -22.04 -10.71 -20.12
C ASN A 50 -22.10 -10.09 -18.72
N MET A 51 -23.28 -9.70 -18.23
CA MET A 51 -23.44 -9.09 -16.91
C MET A 51 -23.72 -10.14 -15.83
N ASN A 52 -23.33 -9.81 -14.59
CA ASN A 52 -23.72 -10.62 -13.44
C ASN A 52 -25.26 -10.54 -13.26
N PRO A 53 -26.00 -11.68 -13.22
CA PRO A 53 -27.43 -11.68 -13.06
C PRO A 53 -27.95 -10.98 -11.80
N VAL A 54 -27.18 -10.99 -10.71
CA VAL A 54 -27.50 -10.27 -9.47
C VAL A 54 -27.51 -8.77 -9.72
N VAL A 55 -26.52 -8.26 -10.44
CA VAL A 55 -26.44 -6.82 -10.80
C VAL A 55 -27.63 -6.43 -11.66
N VAL A 56 -27.97 -7.23 -12.67
CA VAL A 56 -29.15 -6.98 -13.54
C VAL A 56 -30.42 -6.90 -12.72
N ALA A 57 -30.66 -7.88 -11.84
CA ALA A 57 -31.83 -7.92 -10.98
C ALA A 57 -31.93 -6.70 -10.04
N ASN A 58 -30.79 -6.34 -9.38
CA ASN A 58 -30.73 -5.21 -8.47
C ASN A 58 -30.94 -3.88 -9.21
N CYS A 59 -30.33 -3.70 -10.38
CA CYS A 59 -30.56 -2.51 -11.21
C CYS A 59 -32.00 -2.36 -11.65
N LEU A 60 -32.64 -3.45 -12.08
CA LEU A 60 -34.07 -3.44 -12.51
C LEU A 60 -35.05 -3.29 -11.34
N SER A 61 -34.63 -3.51 -10.11
CA SER A 61 -35.42 -3.21 -8.91
C SER A 61 -35.60 -1.71 -8.67
N ASP A 62 -34.72 -0.87 -9.22
CA ASP A 62 -34.90 0.58 -9.24
C ASP A 62 -35.83 0.97 -10.39
N PRO A 63 -37.05 1.48 -10.11
CA PRO A 63 -38.06 1.78 -11.13
C PRO A 63 -37.59 2.84 -12.15
N ARG A 64 -36.65 3.71 -11.78
CA ARG A 64 -36.08 4.72 -12.67
C ARG A 64 -35.18 4.09 -13.73
N ILE A 65 -34.34 3.15 -13.31
CA ILE A 65 -33.47 2.39 -14.23
C ILE A 65 -34.32 1.49 -15.11
N ALA A 66 -35.26 0.77 -14.52
CA ALA A 66 -36.17 -0.14 -15.25
C ALA A 66 -36.98 0.60 -16.35
N ALA A 67 -37.50 1.79 -16.05
CA ALA A 67 -38.24 2.60 -17.03
C ALA A 67 -37.34 3.03 -18.22
N THR A 68 -36.12 3.51 -17.93
CA THR A 68 -35.18 3.88 -18.99
C THR A 68 -34.66 2.67 -19.75
N ALA A 69 -34.41 1.55 -19.08
CA ALA A 69 -34.00 0.29 -19.72
C ALA A 69 -35.05 -0.22 -20.73
N ALA A 70 -36.33 -0.07 -20.39
CA ALA A 70 -37.45 -0.46 -21.27
C ALA A 70 -37.62 0.40 -22.52
N THR A 71 -37.30 1.71 -22.42
CA THR A 71 -37.47 2.66 -23.54
C THR A 71 -36.18 2.83 -24.36
N GLY A 72 -35.04 2.54 -23.80
CA GLY A 72 -33.73 2.83 -24.39
C GLY A 72 -33.40 4.31 -24.42
N ARG A 73 -32.20 4.65 -24.90
CA ARG A 73 -31.68 6.02 -25.07
C ARG A 73 -31.73 6.41 -26.55
N PHE A 74 -32.36 7.52 -26.86
CA PHE A 74 -32.30 8.06 -28.22
C PHE A 74 -30.96 8.80 -28.43
N ASP A 75 -30.22 8.36 -29.46
CA ASP A 75 -28.96 9.02 -29.87
C ASP A 75 -29.27 9.97 -31.05
N VAL A 76 -29.11 11.27 -30.77
CA VAL A 76 -29.47 12.34 -31.71
C VAL A 76 -28.51 12.37 -32.91
N ASP A 77 -27.22 12.10 -32.67
CA ASP A 77 -26.19 12.18 -33.72
C ASP A 77 -26.33 11.03 -34.72
N GLN A 78 -26.68 9.85 -34.21
CA GLN A 78 -26.87 8.65 -35.05
C GLN A 78 -28.33 8.45 -35.52
N ASN A 79 -29.27 9.21 -34.96
CA ASN A 79 -30.70 9.09 -35.18
C ASN A 79 -31.23 7.66 -34.95
N ILE A 80 -30.77 7.01 -33.90
CA ILE A 80 -31.17 5.65 -33.50
C ILE A 80 -31.55 5.60 -32.04
N THR A 81 -32.36 4.58 -31.65
CA THR A 81 -32.56 4.26 -30.25
C THR A 81 -31.60 3.14 -29.84
N ILE A 82 -30.72 3.44 -28.91
CA ILE A 82 -29.82 2.46 -28.27
C ILE A 82 -30.65 1.71 -27.21
N PRO A 83 -30.79 0.38 -27.32
CA PRO A 83 -31.62 -0.39 -26.38
C PRO A 83 -30.96 -0.46 -25.01
N GLY A 84 -31.78 -0.55 -23.97
CA GLY A 84 -31.36 -0.67 -22.59
C GLY A 84 -30.95 0.63 -21.94
N PHE A 85 -30.58 0.53 -20.67
CA PHE A 85 -30.05 1.65 -19.88
C PHE A 85 -28.62 1.96 -20.28
N SER A 86 -28.37 3.13 -20.84
CA SER A 86 -27.06 3.50 -21.35
C SER A 86 -26.77 4.98 -21.18
N TYR A 87 -25.50 5.32 -21.09
CA TYR A 87 -24.98 6.68 -21.00
C TYR A 87 -24.54 7.19 -22.37
N SER A 88 -24.69 8.50 -22.59
CA SER A 88 -23.94 9.18 -23.67
C SER A 88 -22.50 9.44 -23.19
N GLN A 89 -21.58 9.64 -24.15
CA GLN A 89 -20.18 9.91 -23.82
C GLN A 89 -20.00 11.10 -22.85
N PRO A 90 -20.66 12.26 -23.02
CA PRO A 90 -20.54 13.36 -22.06
C PRO A 90 -21.03 13.00 -20.65
N GLN A 91 -22.01 12.11 -20.52
CA GLN A 91 -22.55 11.69 -19.21
C GLN A 91 -21.61 10.78 -18.43
N THR A 92 -20.67 10.09 -19.12
CA THR A 92 -19.70 9.20 -18.46
C THR A 92 -18.41 9.89 -18.08
N GLN A 93 -18.08 11.03 -18.69
CA GLN A 93 -16.76 11.67 -18.52
C GLN A 93 -16.60 12.36 -17.17
N THR A 94 -17.64 13.00 -16.65
CA THR A 94 -17.56 13.74 -15.38
C THR A 94 -18.89 13.70 -14.65
N ILE A 95 -18.97 12.91 -13.61
CA ILE A 95 -20.09 12.89 -12.68
C ILE A 95 -19.68 13.69 -11.43
N SER A 96 -20.51 14.65 -11.05
CA SER A 96 -20.29 15.44 -9.85
C SER A 96 -20.38 14.57 -8.60
N GLY A 97 -19.49 14.82 -7.65
CA GLY A 97 -19.52 14.12 -6.37
C GLY A 97 -18.95 14.96 -5.24
N PHE A 98 -19.00 14.38 -4.07
CA PHE A 98 -18.55 15.03 -2.84
C PHE A 98 -17.62 14.09 -2.07
N ILE A 99 -16.53 14.66 -1.59
CA ILE A 99 -15.62 14.02 -0.64
C ILE A 99 -15.69 14.81 0.67
N GLY A 100 -15.59 14.14 1.80
CA GLY A 100 -15.67 14.82 3.11
C GLY A 100 -15.43 13.87 4.27
N GLY A 101 -15.46 14.41 5.48
CA GLY A 101 -15.35 13.64 6.71
C GLY A 101 -16.59 12.79 6.97
N ASN A 102 -16.41 11.75 7.80
CA ASN A 102 -17.47 10.88 8.27
C ASN A 102 -17.48 10.85 9.80
N PRO A 103 -18.47 11.51 10.45
CA PRO A 103 -18.54 11.55 11.91
C PRO A 103 -18.91 10.21 12.56
N ASN A 104 -19.22 9.18 11.78
CA ASN A 104 -19.55 7.84 12.27
C ASN A 104 -18.36 6.88 12.24
N LEU A 105 -17.14 7.38 11.98
CA LEU A 105 -15.94 6.54 12.04
C LEU A 105 -15.65 6.12 13.47
N GLU A 106 -15.25 4.86 13.60
CA GLU A 106 -14.77 4.25 14.83
C GLU A 106 -13.24 4.21 14.84
N GLU A 107 -12.64 3.81 15.96
CA GLU A 107 -11.19 3.61 16.06
C GLU A 107 -10.73 2.42 15.24
N GLU A 108 -9.50 2.49 14.74
CA GLU A 108 -8.75 1.34 14.24
C GLU A 108 -8.10 0.60 15.41
N SER A 109 -8.05 -0.70 15.35
CA SER A 109 -7.32 -1.54 16.31
C SER A 109 -6.15 -2.25 15.65
N ALA A 110 -5.04 -2.39 16.38
CA ALA A 110 -3.87 -3.09 15.88
C ALA A 110 -3.32 -4.05 16.92
N ASP A 111 -3.18 -5.30 16.52
CA ASP A 111 -2.50 -6.35 17.28
C ASP A 111 -1.07 -6.51 16.77
N THR A 112 -0.11 -6.41 17.69
CA THR A 112 1.30 -6.56 17.38
C THR A 112 1.91 -7.67 18.20
N THR A 113 2.60 -8.59 17.52
CA THR A 113 3.41 -9.63 18.14
C THR A 113 4.85 -9.52 17.65
N THR A 114 5.80 -9.45 18.59
CA THR A 114 7.23 -9.55 18.26
C THR A 114 7.90 -10.60 19.14
N ILE A 115 8.78 -11.39 18.54
CA ILE A 115 9.60 -12.39 19.22
C ILE A 115 11.02 -12.26 18.72
N GLY A 116 11.97 -12.09 19.65
CA GLY A 116 13.36 -11.85 19.27
C GLY A 116 14.37 -12.60 20.12
N LEU A 117 15.50 -12.84 19.47
CA LEU A 117 16.69 -13.43 20.04
C LEU A 117 17.84 -12.42 19.87
N VAL A 118 18.53 -12.11 20.95
CA VAL A 118 19.78 -11.36 20.94
C VAL A 118 20.90 -12.28 21.42
N TRP A 119 21.97 -12.37 20.64
CA TRP A 119 23.15 -13.16 20.92
C TRP A 119 24.41 -12.30 20.88
N THR A 120 25.06 -12.18 22.03
CA THR A 120 26.30 -11.42 22.23
C THR A 120 27.33 -12.33 22.90
N PRO A 121 28.01 -13.22 22.11
CA PRO A 121 28.88 -14.25 22.66
C PRO A 121 30.10 -13.63 23.35
N SER A 122 30.32 -13.97 24.62
CA SER A 122 31.45 -13.48 25.41
C SER A 122 32.80 -13.95 24.90
N TYR A 123 32.84 -15.01 24.08
CA TYR A 123 34.07 -15.55 23.45
C TYR A 123 34.40 -14.94 22.08
N ILE A 124 33.53 -14.07 21.54
CA ILE A 124 33.76 -13.25 20.35
C ILE A 124 33.43 -11.82 20.73
N GLU A 125 34.46 -11.10 21.24
CA GLU A 125 34.31 -9.70 21.61
C GLU A 125 33.85 -8.88 20.37
N GLY A 126 32.96 -7.90 20.56
CA GLY A 126 32.48 -7.02 19.52
C GLY A 126 31.36 -7.61 18.65
N LEU A 127 31.00 -8.92 18.75
CA LEU A 127 29.92 -9.51 17.99
C LEU A 127 28.56 -9.34 18.68
N ALA A 128 27.59 -8.85 17.94
CA ALA A 128 26.18 -8.83 18.33
C ALA A 128 25.30 -9.30 17.17
N VAL A 129 24.43 -10.26 17.43
CA VAL A 129 23.44 -10.76 16.45
C VAL A 129 22.06 -10.67 17.05
N THR A 130 21.12 -10.16 16.27
CA THR A 130 19.71 -10.08 16.65
C THR A 130 18.86 -10.67 15.53
N LEU A 131 17.93 -11.54 15.90
CA LEU A 131 16.92 -12.07 15.01
C LEU A 131 15.55 -11.81 15.65
N ASP A 132 14.71 -11.07 14.95
CA ASP A 132 13.36 -10.76 15.37
C ASP A 132 12.35 -11.22 14.33
N TYR A 133 11.26 -11.82 14.78
CA TYR A 133 10.02 -11.99 14.03
C TYR A 133 9.05 -10.91 14.48
N TYR A 134 8.35 -10.30 13.54
CA TYR A 134 7.26 -9.37 13.82
C TYR A 134 6.01 -9.74 13.01
N GLN A 135 4.85 -9.49 13.60
CA GLN A 135 3.54 -9.53 12.94
C GLN A 135 2.70 -8.39 13.49
N ILE A 136 2.10 -7.62 12.60
CA ILE A 136 1.23 -6.49 12.90
C ILE A 136 -0.02 -6.68 12.05
N GLU A 137 -1.17 -6.79 12.72
CA GLU A 137 -2.49 -6.87 12.12
C GLU A 137 -3.28 -5.62 12.51
N ILE A 138 -3.89 -4.95 11.54
CA ILE A 138 -4.69 -3.74 11.79
C ILE A 138 -6.07 -3.99 11.20
N GLU A 139 -7.07 -3.94 12.07
CA GLU A 139 -8.48 -4.08 11.72
C GLU A 139 -9.18 -2.72 11.70
N ASP A 140 -10.32 -2.65 11.02
CA ASP A 140 -11.15 -1.45 10.92
C ASP A 140 -10.40 -0.21 10.41
N VAL A 141 -9.40 -0.43 9.52
CA VAL A 141 -8.59 0.66 8.96
C VAL A 141 -9.48 1.67 8.27
N ILE A 142 -9.30 2.93 8.62
CA ILE A 142 -10.01 4.05 7.99
C ILE A 142 -9.41 4.28 6.62
N SER A 143 -10.17 3.98 5.59
CA SER A 143 -9.77 4.16 4.20
C SER A 143 -10.84 4.87 3.39
N ASN A 144 -10.41 5.62 2.36
CA ASN A 144 -11.31 6.22 1.40
C ASN A 144 -11.57 5.23 0.26
N VAL A 145 -12.73 4.61 0.28
CA VAL A 145 -13.15 3.72 -0.80
C VAL A 145 -13.69 4.55 -1.96
N SER A 146 -13.23 4.23 -3.19
CA SER A 146 -13.69 4.97 -4.37
C SER A 146 -15.20 4.81 -4.59
N ALA A 147 -15.85 5.89 -5.01
CA ALA A 147 -17.27 5.88 -5.32
C ALA A 147 -17.65 4.80 -6.35
N SER A 148 -16.82 4.56 -7.36
CA SER A 148 -17.00 3.50 -8.34
C SER A 148 -17.10 2.12 -7.71
N ARG A 149 -16.31 1.87 -6.66
CA ARG A 149 -16.32 0.61 -5.92
C ARG A 149 -17.59 0.49 -5.07
N LEU A 150 -17.91 1.52 -4.27
CA LEU A 150 -19.12 1.52 -3.43
C LEU A 150 -20.38 1.32 -4.26
N ILE A 151 -20.50 2.00 -5.40
CA ILE A 151 -21.64 1.83 -6.31
C ILE A 151 -21.70 0.41 -6.89
N ARG A 152 -20.57 -0.17 -7.25
CA ARG A 152 -20.50 -1.55 -7.74
C ARG A 152 -20.91 -2.54 -6.66
N GLU A 153 -20.37 -2.41 -5.44
CA GLU A 153 -20.72 -3.27 -4.29
C GLU A 153 -22.21 -3.18 -3.95
N CYS A 154 -22.80 -1.98 -4.01
CA CYS A 154 -24.24 -1.80 -3.84
C CYS A 154 -25.04 -2.73 -4.77
N TYR A 155 -24.74 -2.72 -6.08
CA TYR A 155 -25.51 -3.50 -7.05
C TYR A 155 -25.08 -4.97 -7.18
N GLN A 156 -23.91 -5.35 -6.64
CA GLN A 156 -23.46 -6.74 -6.58
C GLN A 156 -23.96 -7.49 -5.33
N ALA A 157 -24.48 -6.79 -4.34
CA ALA A 157 -24.94 -7.38 -3.09
C ALA A 157 -26.13 -8.33 -3.31
N THR A 158 -26.09 -9.48 -2.64
CA THR A 158 -27.19 -10.47 -2.66
C THR A 158 -28.38 -10.04 -1.81
N ASP A 159 -28.14 -9.22 -0.81
CA ASP A 159 -29.10 -8.65 0.15
C ASP A 159 -29.43 -7.17 -0.13
N TYR A 160 -29.36 -6.78 -1.40
CA TYR A 160 -29.68 -5.43 -1.87
C TYR A 160 -31.03 -4.91 -1.32
N PRO A 161 -31.13 -3.60 -0.87
CA PRO A 161 -30.07 -2.60 -0.82
C PRO A 161 -29.21 -2.69 0.45
N VAL A 162 -27.91 -2.47 0.31
CA VAL A 162 -26.92 -2.41 1.40
C VAL A 162 -26.48 -0.99 1.68
N SER A 163 -25.69 -0.77 2.76
CA SER A 163 -25.23 0.56 3.16
C SER A 163 -24.43 1.30 2.08
N GLN A 164 -23.67 0.57 1.27
CA GLN A 164 -22.90 1.11 0.13
C GLN A 164 -23.79 1.80 -0.92
N CYS A 165 -25.10 1.50 -0.94
CA CYS A 165 -26.04 2.17 -1.82
C CYS A 165 -26.27 3.65 -1.48
N ASN A 166 -25.92 4.08 -0.26
CA ASN A 166 -25.94 5.49 0.15
C ASN A 166 -24.82 6.32 -0.50
N ALA A 167 -23.87 5.69 -1.18
CA ALA A 167 -22.75 6.37 -1.83
C ALA A 167 -23.12 7.10 -3.13
N HIS A 168 -24.40 7.10 -3.54
CA HIS A 168 -24.82 7.78 -4.76
C HIS A 168 -26.28 8.20 -4.77
N GLU A 169 -26.56 9.19 -5.59
CA GLU A 169 -27.92 9.60 -5.95
C GLU A 169 -28.13 9.47 -7.46
N ARG A 170 -29.38 9.21 -7.87
CA ARG A 170 -29.77 9.12 -9.28
C ARG A 170 -30.83 10.14 -9.65
N PHE A 171 -30.79 10.62 -10.88
CA PHE A 171 -31.87 11.39 -11.50
C PHE A 171 -33.13 10.52 -11.68
N ASP A 172 -34.25 11.14 -12.02
CA ASP A 172 -35.50 10.44 -12.36
C ASP A 172 -35.33 9.53 -13.59
N THR A 173 -34.33 9.77 -14.43
CA THR A 173 -33.94 8.94 -15.56
C THR A 173 -33.12 7.70 -15.16
N GLY A 174 -32.80 7.53 -13.89
CA GLY A 174 -31.94 6.46 -13.38
C GLY A 174 -30.43 6.73 -13.51
N HIS A 175 -30.00 7.73 -14.28
CA HIS A 175 -28.58 8.08 -14.40
C HIS A 175 -28.03 8.65 -13.10
N LEU A 176 -26.72 8.41 -12.84
CA LEU A 176 -26.03 8.95 -11.66
C LEU A 176 -26.05 10.49 -11.68
N ARG A 177 -26.48 11.05 -10.56
CA ARG A 177 -26.55 12.50 -10.33
C ARG A 177 -25.39 13.00 -9.54
N TYR A 178 -25.17 12.36 -8.37
CA TYR A 178 -24.08 12.63 -7.45
C TYR A 178 -23.53 11.33 -6.91
N TRP A 179 -22.26 11.38 -6.51
CA TRP A 179 -21.63 10.34 -5.75
C TRP A 179 -20.97 10.92 -4.51
N TYR A 180 -20.79 10.07 -3.51
CA TYR A 180 -20.20 10.43 -2.23
C TYR A 180 -19.06 9.46 -1.94
N SER A 181 -17.92 10.00 -1.48
CA SER A 181 -16.80 9.22 -0.98
C SER A 181 -16.34 9.83 0.34
N TYR A 182 -16.32 9.02 1.36
CA TYR A 182 -15.88 9.37 2.70
C TYR A 182 -15.17 8.16 3.29
N GLY A 183 -14.39 8.41 4.36
CA GLY A 183 -13.69 7.34 5.08
C GLY A 183 -14.69 6.35 5.69
N ILE A 184 -14.33 5.09 5.67
CA ILE A 184 -15.07 4.00 6.30
C ILE A 184 -14.10 3.06 7.00
N ASN A 185 -14.54 2.42 8.09
CA ASN A 185 -13.80 1.38 8.81
C ASN A 185 -14.12 0.03 8.18
N GLN A 186 -13.38 -0.36 7.14
CA GLN A 186 -13.63 -1.62 6.41
C GLN A 186 -12.38 -2.27 5.84
N SER A 187 -11.19 -1.71 6.12
CA SER A 187 -9.96 -2.25 5.58
C SER A 187 -9.22 -3.05 6.63
N TYR A 188 -8.51 -4.06 6.17
CA TYR A 188 -7.61 -4.87 6.98
C TYR A 188 -6.20 -4.79 6.39
N TYR A 189 -5.19 -4.62 7.25
CA TYR A 189 -3.79 -4.69 6.89
C TYR A 189 -3.07 -5.70 7.76
N GLU A 190 -2.23 -6.51 7.14
CA GLU A 190 -1.31 -7.39 7.85
C GLU A 190 0.08 -7.26 7.28
N THR A 191 1.09 -7.08 8.15
CA THR A 191 2.48 -7.19 7.75
C THR A 191 3.22 -8.08 8.72
N ALA A 192 4.03 -9.00 8.19
CA ALA A 192 4.85 -9.92 8.99
C ALA A 192 6.18 -10.14 8.30
N GLY A 193 7.21 -10.46 9.10
CA GLY A 193 8.53 -10.72 8.56
C GLY A 193 9.58 -10.97 9.62
N TYR A 194 10.82 -10.99 9.17
CA TYR A 194 11.99 -11.25 9.99
C TYR A 194 13.02 -10.15 9.79
N ASP A 195 13.60 -9.66 10.89
CA ASP A 195 14.75 -8.76 10.89
C ASP A 195 15.97 -9.50 11.43
N LEU A 196 17.01 -9.61 10.63
CA LEU A 196 18.32 -10.09 11.06
C LEU A 196 19.29 -8.91 11.11
N ALA A 197 19.77 -8.57 12.30
CA ALA A 197 20.83 -7.57 12.46
C ALA A 197 22.11 -8.22 12.99
N VAL A 198 23.23 -7.85 12.39
CA VAL A 198 24.57 -8.30 12.78
C VAL A 198 25.46 -7.08 12.92
N GLY A 199 26.06 -6.93 14.08
CA GLY A 199 27.10 -5.92 14.33
C GLY A 199 28.39 -6.60 14.76
N TYR A 200 29.51 -6.10 14.25
CA TYR A 200 30.85 -6.53 14.69
C TYR A 200 31.82 -5.35 14.71
N THR A 201 32.47 -5.17 15.84
CA THR A 201 33.48 -4.12 16.02
C THR A 201 34.87 -4.75 16.12
N PHE A 202 35.77 -4.38 15.22
CA PHE A 202 37.18 -4.71 15.23
C PHE A 202 37.94 -3.59 15.94
N GLU A 203 38.27 -3.80 17.19
CA GLU A 203 39.04 -2.82 17.99
C GLU A 203 40.54 -2.84 17.66
N ASP A 204 41.08 -3.98 17.18
CA ASP A 204 42.45 -4.15 16.76
C ASP A 204 42.54 -4.58 15.30
N LEU A 205 42.99 -3.67 14.45
CA LEU A 205 43.24 -3.89 13.03
C LEU A 205 44.72 -4.19 12.72
N GLY A 206 45.51 -4.56 13.72
CA GLY A 206 46.92 -4.85 13.61
C GLY A 206 47.75 -3.60 13.28
N PRO A 207 48.43 -3.51 12.11
CA PRO A 207 49.25 -2.34 11.78
C PRO A 207 48.46 -1.09 11.36
N ILE A 208 47.15 -1.20 11.19
CA ILE A 208 46.25 -0.11 10.76
C ILE A 208 45.68 0.53 12.03
N PRO A 209 45.91 1.83 12.30
CA PRO A 209 45.34 2.49 13.48
C PRO A 209 43.82 2.64 13.37
N GLY A 210 43.14 2.66 14.53
CA GLY A 210 41.70 2.88 14.61
C GLY A 210 40.87 1.59 14.72
N GLU A 211 39.60 1.75 14.63
CA GLU A 211 38.60 0.65 14.72
C GLU A 211 37.71 0.57 13.47
N LEU A 212 37.18 -0.60 13.19
CA LEU A 212 36.23 -0.83 12.13
C LEU A 212 34.94 -1.43 12.74
N ASP A 213 33.84 -0.69 12.63
CA ASP A 213 32.52 -1.15 13.01
C ASP A 213 31.74 -1.56 11.72
N ILE A 214 31.24 -2.78 11.70
CA ILE A 214 30.43 -3.31 10.60
C ILE A 214 29.04 -3.60 11.16
N ARG A 215 28.02 -2.98 10.58
CA ARG A 215 26.62 -3.22 10.95
C ARG A 215 25.79 -3.53 9.72
N GLY A 216 25.15 -4.69 9.74
CA GLY A 216 24.20 -5.11 8.71
C GLY A 216 22.84 -5.34 9.31
N ILE A 217 21.81 -5.00 8.55
CA ILE A 217 20.43 -5.40 8.81
C ILE A 217 19.81 -5.88 7.50
N VAL A 218 19.09 -6.99 7.57
CA VAL A 218 18.28 -7.53 6.47
C VAL A 218 16.88 -7.78 7.00
N THR A 219 15.89 -7.21 6.34
CA THR A 219 14.47 -7.49 6.56
C THR A 219 13.99 -8.44 5.47
N VAL A 220 13.43 -9.57 5.86
CA VAL A 220 12.71 -10.51 4.98
C VAL A 220 11.23 -10.37 5.28
N ARG A 221 10.46 -9.90 4.28
CA ARG A 221 9.02 -9.71 4.42
C ARG A 221 8.30 -10.99 4.03
N ASP A 222 7.50 -11.53 4.95
CA ASP A 222 6.70 -12.75 4.75
C ASP A 222 5.28 -12.43 4.28
N LYS A 223 4.73 -11.30 4.74
CA LYS A 223 3.40 -10.83 4.39
C LYS A 223 3.32 -9.32 4.28
N HIS A 224 2.54 -8.84 3.32
CA HIS A 224 2.06 -7.47 3.22
C HIS A 224 0.66 -7.44 2.62
N ILE A 225 -0.31 -7.84 3.43
CA ILE A 225 -1.69 -8.05 2.99
C ILE A 225 -2.50 -6.77 3.16
N ASN A 226 -3.27 -6.44 2.13
CA ASN A 226 -4.29 -5.41 2.17
C ASN A 226 -5.63 -6.00 1.74
N GLN A 227 -6.64 -5.77 2.54
CA GLN A 227 -8.02 -6.06 2.19
C GLN A 227 -8.83 -4.76 2.31
N THR A 228 -9.30 -4.25 1.19
CA THR A 228 -9.89 -2.90 1.11
C THR A 228 -11.30 -2.83 1.72
N THR A 229 -12.04 -3.94 1.77
CA THR A 229 -13.36 -4.04 2.41
C THR A 229 -13.57 -5.47 2.90
N ASP A 230 -14.47 -5.68 3.85
CA ASP A 230 -14.81 -7.00 4.42
C ASP A 230 -15.20 -8.05 3.37
N THR A 231 -15.71 -7.60 2.24
CA THR A 231 -16.16 -8.46 1.14
C THR A 231 -15.11 -8.66 0.05
N SER A 232 -14.00 -7.91 0.09
CA SER A 232 -12.92 -8.05 -0.89
C SER A 232 -12.00 -9.21 -0.54
N THR A 233 -11.43 -9.84 -1.56
CA THR A 233 -10.37 -10.83 -1.35
C THR A 233 -9.11 -10.12 -0.83
N PRO A 234 -8.51 -10.59 0.27
CA PRO A 234 -7.20 -10.11 0.70
C PRO A 234 -6.17 -10.29 -0.41
N PHE A 235 -5.30 -9.31 -0.58
CA PHE A 235 -4.26 -9.34 -1.59
C PHE A 235 -2.90 -9.11 -0.93
N ASP A 236 -1.93 -9.97 -1.25
CA ASP A 236 -0.56 -9.88 -0.74
C ASP A 236 0.32 -9.15 -1.76
N TYR A 237 0.96 -8.08 -1.33
CA TYR A 237 1.82 -7.21 -2.12
C TYR A 237 3.32 -7.54 -1.99
N VAL A 238 3.68 -8.61 -1.26
CA VAL A 238 5.09 -9.02 -1.14
C VAL A 238 5.65 -9.32 -2.53
N GLY A 239 6.83 -8.76 -2.80
CA GLY A 239 7.47 -8.87 -4.11
C GLY A 239 7.09 -7.78 -5.13
N GLU A 240 6.22 -6.82 -4.77
CA GLU A 240 5.95 -5.63 -5.59
C GLU A 240 6.96 -4.52 -5.31
N VAL A 241 7.17 -3.64 -6.28
CA VAL A 241 8.03 -2.46 -6.12
C VAL A 241 7.57 -1.62 -4.92
N GLY A 242 8.47 -1.40 -3.97
CA GLY A 242 8.16 -0.76 -2.67
C GLY A 242 7.82 -1.75 -1.55
N PHE A 243 7.44 -2.98 -1.90
CA PHE A 243 7.17 -4.09 -0.98
C PHE A 243 8.08 -5.29 -1.25
N ASN A 244 9.34 -5.02 -1.60
CA ASN A 244 10.34 -6.06 -1.89
C ASN A 244 10.38 -7.13 -0.80
N ASP A 245 10.62 -8.38 -1.20
CA ASP A 245 10.76 -9.53 -0.29
C ASP A 245 11.90 -9.32 0.69
N GLU A 246 13.03 -8.80 0.19
CA GLU A 246 14.23 -8.58 0.97
C GLU A 246 14.74 -7.16 0.79
N ILE A 247 15.02 -6.50 1.91
CA ILE A 247 15.69 -5.20 1.94
C ILE A 247 16.86 -5.31 2.90
N GLY A 248 18.04 -4.90 2.45
CA GLY A 248 19.25 -4.97 3.26
C GLY A 248 20.00 -3.67 3.31
N ARG A 249 20.66 -3.44 4.44
CA ARG A 249 21.63 -2.35 4.60
C ARG A 249 22.83 -2.87 5.34
N ILE A 250 24.03 -2.56 4.82
CA ILE A 250 25.28 -2.80 5.54
C ILE A 250 26.08 -1.50 5.58
N ASN A 251 26.61 -1.18 6.75
CA ASN A 251 27.43 -0.01 6.97
C ASN A 251 28.80 -0.44 7.50
N PHE A 252 29.86 0.08 6.89
CA PHE A 252 31.24 -0.04 7.31
C PHE A 252 31.67 1.33 7.81
N LEU A 253 31.98 1.43 9.09
CA LEU A 253 32.42 2.66 9.72
C LEU A 253 33.87 2.49 10.24
N TYR A 254 34.81 3.12 9.58
CA TYR A 254 36.21 3.16 10.01
C TYR A 254 36.49 4.47 10.71
N THR A 255 37.02 4.38 11.93
CA THR A 255 37.27 5.53 12.79
C THR A 255 38.71 5.50 13.30
N THR A 256 39.40 6.64 13.20
CA THR A 256 40.72 6.91 13.84
C THR A 256 40.62 8.20 14.64
N ASP A 257 41.75 8.64 15.24
CA ASP A 257 41.78 9.91 15.95
C ASP A 257 41.37 11.10 15.10
N ASP A 258 41.70 11.09 13.79
CA ASP A 258 41.48 12.21 12.89
C ASP A 258 40.43 11.91 11.79
N TRP A 259 40.17 10.65 11.47
CA TRP A 259 39.34 10.24 10.33
C TRP A 259 38.10 9.45 10.73
N LEU A 260 37.01 9.74 10.07
CA LEU A 260 35.82 8.90 10.04
C LEU A 260 35.47 8.65 8.58
N VAL A 261 35.41 7.36 8.18
CA VAL A 261 35.03 6.93 6.85
C VAL A 261 33.85 5.97 6.98
N SER A 262 32.72 6.33 6.36
CA SER A 262 31.52 5.50 6.31
C SER A 262 31.24 5.09 4.87
N LEU A 263 31.14 3.79 4.63
CA LEU A 263 30.64 3.22 3.39
C LEU A 263 29.35 2.45 3.69
N GLN A 264 28.24 2.85 3.07
CA GLN A 264 26.95 2.21 3.21
C GLN A 264 26.55 1.55 1.90
N ALA A 265 26.04 0.32 1.97
CA ALA A 265 25.40 -0.36 0.87
C ALA A 265 23.92 -0.59 1.22
N ASN A 266 23.01 -0.18 0.32
CA ASN A 266 21.57 -0.40 0.42
C ASN A 266 21.17 -1.38 -0.68
N TYR A 267 20.60 -2.51 -0.29
CA TYR A 267 20.16 -3.58 -1.18
C TYR A 267 18.64 -3.68 -1.20
N TYR A 268 18.09 -3.88 -2.39
CA TYR A 268 16.69 -4.19 -2.64
C TYR A 268 16.64 -5.43 -3.54
N SER A 269 15.86 -6.45 -3.16
CA SER A 269 15.65 -7.63 -3.99
C SER A 269 14.97 -7.29 -5.31
N GLU A 270 14.97 -8.23 -6.23
CA GLU A 270 14.10 -8.17 -7.40
C GLU A 270 12.64 -7.99 -6.98
N ALA A 271 11.84 -7.38 -7.84
CA ALA A 271 10.43 -7.12 -7.59
C ALA A 271 9.64 -7.18 -8.90
N LEU A 272 8.32 -7.26 -8.79
CA LEU A 272 7.39 -7.05 -9.89
C LEU A 272 6.83 -5.63 -9.84
N ASP A 273 6.53 -5.04 -10.99
CA ASP A 273 5.88 -3.73 -11.06
C ASP A 273 4.46 -3.80 -10.44
N ASP A 274 3.73 -4.88 -10.73
CA ASP A 274 2.40 -5.18 -10.19
C ASP A 274 2.19 -6.70 -10.04
N VAL A 275 2.19 -7.19 -8.80
CA VAL A 275 1.99 -8.63 -8.50
C VAL A 275 0.58 -9.12 -8.79
N SER A 276 -0.40 -8.21 -9.00
CA SER A 276 -1.78 -8.58 -9.33
C SER A 276 -1.97 -8.97 -10.80
N GLN A 277 -1.00 -8.63 -11.65
CA GLN A 277 -1.08 -8.84 -13.08
C GLN A 277 -0.61 -10.24 -13.49
N SER A 278 -1.14 -10.72 -14.61
CA SER A 278 -0.64 -11.95 -15.22
C SER A 278 0.80 -11.77 -15.70
N PRO A 279 1.68 -12.78 -15.58
CA PRO A 279 3.09 -12.70 -16.00
C PRO A 279 3.35 -12.27 -17.45
N ASN A 280 2.32 -12.24 -18.29
CA ASN A 280 2.40 -11.80 -19.70
C ASN A 280 1.59 -10.54 -19.98
N ALA A 281 1.14 -9.81 -18.95
CA ALA A 281 0.33 -8.60 -19.15
C ALA A 281 1.15 -7.44 -19.73
N TRP A 282 2.45 -7.39 -19.38
CA TRP A 282 3.39 -6.35 -19.82
C TRP A 282 4.66 -6.98 -20.39
N GLU A 283 5.36 -6.28 -21.27
CA GLU A 283 6.63 -6.73 -21.86
C GLU A 283 7.77 -6.78 -20.82
N HIS A 284 7.70 -5.92 -19.79
CA HIS A 284 8.68 -5.81 -18.71
C HIS A 284 7.94 -5.64 -17.37
N GLN A 285 7.72 -6.72 -16.65
CA GLN A 285 7.18 -6.70 -15.28
C GLN A 285 8.26 -6.79 -14.22
N ASP A 286 9.38 -7.43 -14.60
CA ASP A 286 10.45 -7.73 -13.67
C ASP A 286 11.33 -6.49 -13.45
N VAL A 287 11.52 -6.14 -12.19
CA VAL A 287 12.44 -5.11 -11.73
C VAL A 287 13.63 -5.80 -11.09
N GLU A 288 14.82 -5.63 -11.67
CA GLU A 288 16.04 -6.28 -11.21
C GLU A 288 16.45 -5.82 -9.80
N ALA A 289 17.11 -6.71 -9.06
CA ALA A 289 17.68 -6.37 -7.76
C ALA A 289 18.69 -5.20 -7.87
N MET A 290 18.66 -4.32 -6.88
CA MET A 290 19.46 -3.10 -6.87
C MET A 290 20.31 -2.99 -5.61
N THR A 291 21.56 -2.50 -5.82
CA THR A 291 22.44 -2.11 -4.71
C THR A 291 22.98 -0.72 -4.98
N TYR A 292 22.84 0.17 -4.00
CA TYR A 292 23.38 1.52 -4.02
C TYR A 292 24.45 1.64 -2.96
N PHE A 293 25.52 2.37 -3.27
CA PHE A 293 26.62 2.62 -2.36
C PHE A 293 26.73 4.11 -2.08
N ASP A 294 26.85 4.47 -0.79
CA ASP A 294 27.01 5.82 -0.33
C ASP A 294 28.32 5.91 0.47
N LEU A 295 29.11 6.94 0.22
CA LEU A 295 30.40 7.16 0.90
C LEU A 295 30.39 8.50 1.60
N GLN A 296 30.80 8.50 2.87
CA GLN A 296 31.07 9.71 3.62
C GLN A 296 32.48 9.65 4.25
N VAL A 297 33.19 10.75 4.14
CA VAL A 297 34.52 10.92 4.76
C VAL A 297 34.51 12.21 5.56
N ARG A 298 34.93 12.14 6.81
CA ARG A 298 35.16 13.29 7.67
C ARG A 298 36.63 13.30 8.14
N TYR A 299 37.23 14.48 8.18
CA TYR A 299 38.56 14.69 8.69
C TYR A 299 38.57 15.85 9.71
N ASP A 300 39.07 15.58 10.89
CA ASP A 300 39.21 16.55 11.96
C ASP A 300 40.52 17.34 11.78
N LEU A 301 40.41 18.58 11.27
CA LEU A 301 41.58 19.44 11.01
C LEU A 301 42.22 19.98 12.28
N THR A 302 41.40 20.25 13.27
CA THR A 302 41.82 20.72 14.62
C THR A 302 40.70 20.29 15.62
N ASP A 303 40.98 20.44 16.92
CA ASP A 303 40.00 20.15 17.98
C ASP A 303 38.64 20.89 17.82
N ASN A 304 38.59 21.95 17.00
CA ASN A 304 37.39 22.77 16.81
C ASN A 304 36.92 22.90 15.36
N MET A 305 37.55 22.19 14.42
CA MET A 305 37.23 22.30 13.00
C MET A 305 37.37 20.96 12.29
N ASP A 306 36.33 20.52 11.66
CA ASP A 306 36.27 19.34 10.78
C ASP A 306 35.81 19.70 9.36
N VAL A 307 36.18 18.86 8.43
CA VAL A 307 35.72 18.91 7.04
C VAL A 307 35.11 17.57 6.68
N TYR A 308 33.97 17.58 6.05
CA TYR A 308 33.33 16.34 5.56
C TYR A 308 33.02 16.42 4.07
N PHE A 309 33.01 15.27 3.45
CA PHE A 309 32.66 15.06 2.05
C PHE A 309 31.78 13.83 1.93
N GLY A 310 30.69 13.91 1.15
CA GLY A 310 29.77 12.80 0.92
C GLY A 310 29.46 12.63 -0.56
N ILE A 311 29.30 11.38 -0.97
CA ILE A 311 28.82 10.99 -2.29
C ILE A 311 27.72 9.98 -2.10
N ASP A 312 26.49 10.34 -2.48
CA ASP A 312 25.38 9.40 -2.60
C ASP A 312 25.46 8.70 -3.95
N ASN A 313 25.09 7.43 -3.97
CA ASN A 313 25.13 6.60 -5.18
C ASN A 313 26.51 6.64 -5.87
N LEU A 314 27.55 6.24 -5.14
CA LEU A 314 28.95 6.27 -5.56
C LEU A 314 29.19 5.60 -6.93
N THR A 315 28.42 4.57 -7.26
CA THR A 315 28.52 3.82 -8.52
C THR A 315 27.68 4.43 -9.66
N ASN A 316 26.95 5.52 -9.41
CA ASN A 316 26.03 6.15 -10.36
C ASN A 316 25.03 5.15 -10.99
N LYS A 317 24.54 4.20 -10.16
CA LYS A 317 23.57 3.19 -10.60
C LYS A 317 22.25 3.89 -10.90
N GLN A 318 21.73 3.72 -12.12
CA GLN A 318 20.41 4.25 -12.48
C GLN A 318 19.30 3.46 -11.78
N PRO A 319 18.19 4.11 -11.40
CA PRO A 319 17.02 3.39 -10.91
C PRO A 319 16.50 2.43 -11.99
N PRO A 320 15.83 1.34 -11.60
CA PRO A 320 15.21 0.44 -12.55
C PRO A 320 14.13 1.17 -13.35
N TYR A 321 13.90 0.71 -14.56
CA TYR A 321 12.77 1.16 -15.35
C TYR A 321 11.50 0.48 -14.81
N CYS A 322 10.54 1.28 -14.33
CA CYS A 322 9.20 0.82 -14.02
C CYS A 322 8.29 1.24 -15.17
N PRO A 323 7.72 0.33 -15.95
CA PRO A 323 6.74 0.67 -16.98
C PRO A 323 5.47 1.22 -16.28
N THR A 324 5.03 2.40 -16.70
CA THR A 324 3.81 3.08 -16.21
C THR A 324 2.62 2.75 -17.09
#